data_24a1bded8bd3dd578d3996b37f959c27
#
_entry.id   24a1bded8bd3dd578d3996b37f959c27
#
_cell.length_a   1.000
_cell.length_b   1.000
_cell.length_c   1.000
_cell.angle_alpha   90.00
_cell.angle_beta   90.00
_cell.angle_gamma   90.00
#
_symmetry.space_group_name_H-M   'P 1'
#
loop_
_entity.id
_entity.type
_entity.pdbx_description
1 polymer ?
#
loop_
_entity_poly.entity_id
_entity_poly.type
_entity_poly.pdbx_seq_one_letter_code
_entity_poly.pdbx_strand_id
1 'polypeptide(L)'
;MRVLVIPDIHLKTWIFDRAEKILKDGKADRAACLMDIPDDWNMEFQIEQYKETFDQAITFAVDYPDTLWCYGNHDVSYPWGRLETGYSPYAERMVISKFEELENSLKSPTQIDIMHRIDNVLFSHGGLTADFLKWLDEDLLDAEIDDVIAAVNDASHDFLWNDESPLWFRPQYETREIFRPDTYKQVVGHTPVEKIFEKESIISTDVFSTYGDGRQIGESAMIVIDSETGKYEKIEVMGKWECDSDERTDIAIFRFN
;
A
#
# COMPACT_ATOMS: atom_id res chain seq x y z
N MET A 1 5.42 -12.10 -15.50
CA MET A 1 6.40 -11.24 -14.79
C MET A 1 6.24 -11.44 -13.29
N ARG A 2 7.34 -11.43 -12.50
CA ARG A 2 7.28 -11.55 -11.02
C ARG A 2 7.23 -10.14 -10.41
N VAL A 3 6.16 -9.85 -9.69
CA VAL A 3 5.93 -8.53 -9.08
C VAL A 3 6.00 -8.67 -7.56
N LEU A 4 6.92 -7.93 -6.92
CA LEU A 4 6.94 -7.76 -5.48
C LEU A 4 5.80 -6.84 -5.06
N VAL A 5 5.00 -7.25 -4.09
CA VAL A 5 3.99 -6.39 -3.48
C VAL A 5 4.55 -5.82 -2.18
N ILE A 6 4.60 -4.51 -2.10
CA ILE A 6 4.94 -3.76 -0.89
C ILE A 6 3.61 -3.32 -0.27
N PRO A 7 3.24 -3.87 0.89
CA PRO A 7 1.98 -3.53 1.55
C PRO A 7 2.04 -2.16 2.23
N ASP A 8 1.01 -1.83 2.97
CA ASP A 8 0.84 -0.58 3.70
C ASP A 8 2.07 -0.23 4.56
N ILE A 9 2.51 1.02 4.48
CA ILE A 9 3.79 1.48 5.04
C ILE A 9 3.64 2.01 6.46
N HIS A 10 2.67 2.91 6.70
CA HIS A 10 2.36 3.47 8.01
C HIS A 10 3.61 3.84 8.82
N LEU A 11 4.41 4.76 8.28
CA LEU A 11 5.64 5.30 8.88
C LEU A 11 6.75 4.27 9.21
N LYS A 12 6.74 3.10 8.56
CA LYS A 12 7.72 2.03 8.76
C LYS A 12 8.79 2.01 7.66
N THR A 13 9.83 2.82 7.80
CA THR A 13 10.93 2.96 6.84
C THR A 13 11.58 1.63 6.43
N TRP A 14 11.70 0.70 7.38
CA TRP A 14 12.35 -0.60 7.19
C TRP A 14 11.66 -1.48 6.13
N ILE A 15 10.40 -1.20 5.77
CA ILE A 15 9.68 -1.94 4.74
C ILE A 15 10.39 -1.79 3.39
N PHE A 16 10.85 -0.59 3.05
CA PHE A 16 11.59 -0.33 1.82
C PHE A 16 12.93 -1.06 1.78
N ASP A 17 13.66 -1.13 2.91
CA ASP A 17 14.91 -1.91 2.99
C ASP A 17 14.69 -3.40 2.71
N ARG A 18 13.56 -3.96 3.18
CA ARG A 18 13.21 -5.35 2.92
C ARG A 18 12.78 -5.58 1.47
N ALA A 19 12.01 -4.66 0.91
CA ALA A 19 11.62 -4.67 -0.50
C ALA A 19 12.84 -4.61 -1.41
N GLU A 20 13.77 -3.69 -1.13
CA GLU A 20 15.04 -3.56 -1.85
C GLU A 20 15.83 -4.88 -1.83
N LYS A 21 15.95 -5.51 -0.65
CA LYS A 21 16.65 -6.80 -0.53
C LYS A 21 16.04 -7.87 -1.43
N ILE A 22 14.72 -7.99 -1.48
CA ILE A 22 14.02 -8.97 -2.30
C ILE A 22 14.31 -8.74 -3.79
N LEU A 23 14.29 -7.47 -4.24
CA LEU A 23 14.62 -7.09 -5.62
C LEU A 23 16.09 -7.33 -5.94
N LYS A 24 17.02 -6.95 -5.07
CA LYS A 24 18.47 -7.20 -5.23
C LYS A 24 18.80 -8.69 -5.29
N ASP A 25 18.10 -9.52 -4.52
CA ASP A 25 18.23 -10.99 -4.55
C ASP A 25 17.65 -11.62 -5.83
N GLY A 26 17.06 -10.82 -6.74
CA GLY A 26 16.49 -11.26 -8.01
C GLY A 26 15.22 -12.10 -7.85
N LYS A 27 14.51 -11.97 -6.74
CA LYS A 27 13.28 -12.73 -6.48
C LYS A 27 12.08 -12.15 -7.23
N ALA A 28 12.11 -10.84 -7.52
CA ALA A 28 11.10 -10.15 -8.31
C ALA A 28 11.75 -9.30 -9.40
N ASP A 29 11.00 -9.02 -10.44
CA ASP A 29 11.44 -8.26 -11.60
C ASP A 29 11.04 -6.79 -11.48
N ARG A 30 10.02 -6.49 -10.66
CA ARG A 30 9.38 -5.19 -10.48
C ARG A 30 8.65 -5.14 -9.13
N ALA A 31 8.30 -3.94 -8.67
CA ALA A 31 7.46 -3.76 -7.47
C ALA A 31 6.13 -3.05 -7.78
N ALA A 32 5.13 -3.33 -6.94
CA ALA A 32 3.90 -2.56 -6.78
C ALA A 32 3.75 -2.24 -5.29
N CYS A 33 3.67 -0.95 -4.94
CA CYS A 33 3.51 -0.44 -3.59
C CYS A 33 2.05 -0.03 -3.37
N LEU A 34 1.43 -0.53 -2.30
CA LEU A 34 0.05 -0.21 -1.94
C LEU A 34 -0.05 1.02 -1.01
N MET A 35 1.07 1.69 -0.82
CA MET A 35 1.27 2.96 -0.14
C MET A 35 0.75 3.03 1.30
N ASP A 36 -0.25 3.88 1.62
CA ASP A 36 -0.54 4.34 2.96
C ASP A 36 0.76 4.67 3.71
N ILE A 37 1.54 5.60 3.10
CA ILE A 37 2.86 5.98 3.62
C ILE A 37 2.76 6.73 4.94
N PRO A 38 1.88 7.77 5.06
CA PRO A 38 1.75 8.54 6.30
C PRO A 38 0.95 7.78 7.35
N ASP A 39 0.93 8.36 8.52
CA ASP A 39 0.10 8.03 9.67
C ASP A 39 0.38 6.65 10.30
N ASP A 40 0.49 6.66 11.61
CA ASP A 40 0.45 5.46 12.46
C ASP A 40 -0.06 5.89 13.84
N TRP A 41 -0.47 4.94 14.67
CA TRP A 41 -1.03 5.19 15.98
C TRP A 41 -0.10 6.02 16.87
N ASN A 42 -0.62 7.15 17.40
CA ASN A 42 0.08 8.06 18.31
C ASN A 42 1.35 8.71 17.72
N MET A 43 1.45 8.79 16.39
CA MET A 43 2.61 9.33 15.69
C MET A 43 2.40 10.74 15.15
N GLU A 44 1.26 11.40 15.39
CA GLU A 44 0.88 12.69 14.83
C GLU A 44 1.86 13.84 15.14
N PHE A 45 2.71 13.70 16.15
CA PHE A 45 3.74 14.66 16.51
C PHE A 45 5.16 14.26 16.05
N GLN A 46 5.33 13.10 15.46
CA GLN A 46 6.64 12.54 15.08
C GLN A 46 7.04 12.97 13.66
N ILE A 47 7.12 14.27 13.42
CA ILE A 47 7.31 14.85 12.06
C ILE A 47 8.55 14.32 11.35
N GLU A 48 9.65 14.08 12.07
CA GLU A 48 10.87 13.51 11.49
C GLU A 48 10.62 12.09 10.96
N GLN A 49 9.79 11.27 11.63
CA GLN A 49 9.45 9.94 11.16
C GLN A 49 8.65 9.98 9.84
N TYR A 50 7.70 10.93 9.71
CA TYR A 50 7.02 11.17 8.44
C TYR A 50 8.03 11.52 7.35
N LYS A 51 8.92 12.48 7.62
CA LYS A 51 9.93 12.91 6.67
C LYS A 51 10.85 11.76 6.25
N GLU A 52 11.39 11.01 7.21
CA GLU A 52 12.28 9.87 6.95
C GLU A 52 11.59 8.80 6.10
N THR A 53 10.31 8.51 6.36
CA THR A 53 9.57 7.50 5.60
C THR A 53 9.36 7.93 4.15
N PHE A 54 9.00 9.19 3.91
CA PHE A 54 8.90 9.72 2.55
C PHE A 54 10.26 9.81 1.85
N ASP A 55 11.33 10.19 2.55
CA ASP A 55 12.69 10.21 1.98
C ASP A 55 13.11 8.78 1.53
N GLN A 56 12.75 7.75 2.28
CA GLN A 56 12.96 6.36 1.90
C GLN A 56 12.11 5.95 0.69
N ALA A 57 10.83 6.33 0.66
CA ALA A 57 9.95 6.08 -0.49
C ALA A 57 10.49 6.71 -1.77
N ILE A 58 10.94 7.98 -1.70
CA ILE A 58 11.53 8.70 -2.83
C ILE A 58 12.83 8.05 -3.29
N THR A 59 13.71 7.67 -2.33
CA THR A 59 14.94 6.94 -2.66
C THR A 59 14.62 5.63 -3.36
N PHE A 60 13.65 4.87 -2.85
CA PHE A 60 13.21 3.62 -3.47
C PHE A 60 12.63 3.83 -4.87
N ALA A 61 11.86 4.90 -5.10
CA ALA A 61 11.31 5.24 -6.41
C ALA A 61 12.41 5.56 -7.43
N VAL A 62 13.48 6.23 -7.01
CA VAL A 62 14.65 6.54 -7.85
C VAL A 62 15.45 5.29 -8.17
N ASP A 63 15.71 4.42 -7.19
CA ASP A 63 16.52 3.22 -7.34
C ASP A 63 15.79 2.10 -8.10
N TYR A 64 14.45 2.03 -7.96
CA TYR A 64 13.56 1.07 -8.62
C TYR A 64 12.50 1.79 -9.47
N PRO A 65 12.93 2.46 -10.53
CA PRO A 65 12.11 3.45 -11.26
C PRO A 65 10.96 2.83 -12.08
N ASP A 66 10.78 1.52 -12.08
CA ASP A 66 9.65 0.83 -12.70
C ASP A 66 8.56 0.45 -11.68
N THR A 67 8.70 0.85 -10.42
CA THR A 67 7.70 0.62 -9.37
C THR A 67 6.38 1.30 -9.69
N LEU A 68 5.26 0.61 -9.47
CA LEU A 68 3.92 1.18 -9.47
C LEU A 68 3.51 1.52 -8.04
N TRP A 69 2.79 2.63 -7.88
CA TRP A 69 2.37 3.17 -6.59
C TRP A 69 0.85 3.33 -6.60
N CYS A 70 0.16 2.66 -5.67
CA CYS A 70 -1.29 2.76 -5.52
C CYS A 70 -1.59 3.62 -4.30
N TYR A 71 -2.17 4.80 -4.49
CA TYR A 71 -2.61 5.65 -3.39
C TYR A 71 -3.51 4.90 -2.43
N GLY A 72 -3.25 5.02 -1.13
CA GLY A 72 -4.14 4.63 -0.07
C GLY A 72 -4.98 5.80 0.46
N ASN A 73 -5.92 5.51 1.33
CA ASN A 73 -6.82 6.53 1.90
C ASN A 73 -6.07 7.53 2.79
N HIS A 74 -5.03 7.11 3.51
CA HIS A 74 -4.18 8.01 4.30
C HIS A 74 -3.35 8.93 3.41
N ASP A 75 -2.88 8.45 2.26
CA ASP A 75 -2.10 9.27 1.32
C ASP A 75 -2.93 10.43 0.78
N VAL A 76 -4.11 10.13 0.21
CA VAL A 76 -4.97 11.14 -0.42
C VAL A 76 -5.69 12.04 0.59
N SER A 77 -5.76 11.66 1.86
CA SER A 77 -6.38 12.46 2.93
C SER A 77 -5.75 13.86 3.01
N TYR A 78 -4.44 13.97 2.83
CA TYR A 78 -3.69 15.22 2.90
C TYR A 78 -3.98 16.17 1.72
N PRO A 79 -3.73 15.79 0.46
CA PRO A 79 -4.00 16.69 -0.67
C PRO A 79 -5.50 16.95 -0.91
N TRP A 80 -6.38 16.04 -0.49
CA TRP A 80 -7.83 16.25 -0.64
C TRP A 80 -8.46 16.99 0.54
N GLY A 81 -7.68 17.27 1.60
CA GLY A 81 -8.19 17.95 2.81
C GLY A 81 -9.25 17.14 3.53
N ARG A 82 -9.14 15.81 3.50
CA ARG A 82 -10.01 14.89 4.24
C ARG A 82 -9.31 14.46 5.52
N LEU A 83 -10.07 14.28 6.59
CA LEU A 83 -9.50 13.82 7.86
C LEU A 83 -9.66 12.31 7.98
N GLU A 84 -8.55 11.65 8.28
CA GLU A 84 -8.49 10.23 8.56
C GLU A 84 -7.94 9.95 9.97
N THR A 85 -8.15 8.74 10.46
CA THR A 85 -7.58 8.30 11.74
C THR A 85 -6.06 8.39 11.70
N GLY A 86 -5.44 9.05 12.67
CA GLY A 86 -3.99 9.24 12.69
C GLY A 86 -3.48 10.45 11.91
N TYR A 87 -4.35 11.14 11.16
CA TYR A 87 -3.98 12.35 10.42
C TYR A 87 -3.23 13.37 11.30
N SER A 88 -2.09 13.84 10.82
CA SER A 88 -1.28 14.83 11.51
C SER A 88 -1.41 16.24 10.91
N PRO A 89 -2.13 17.17 11.56
CA PRO A 89 -2.16 18.55 11.11
C PRO A 89 -0.79 19.25 11.24
N TYR A 90 0.13 18.67 12.00
CA TYR A 90 1.49 19.18 12.15
C TYR A 90 2.41 18.76 11.00
N ALA A 91 2.17 17.58 10.42
CA ALA A 91 2.91 17.06 9.28
C ALA A 91 2.34 17.50 7.92
N GLU A 92 1.10 18.01 7.87
CA GLU A 92 0.32 18.25 6.65
C GLU A 92 1.12 18.86 5.50
N ARG A 93 1.72 20.04 5.74
CA ARG A 93 2.47 20.75 4.68
C ARG A 93 3.69 19.96 4.20
N MET A 94 4.35 19.27 5.11
CA MET A 94 5.52 18.46 4.78
C MET A 94 5.08 17.23 3.98
N VAL A 95 4.02 16.55 4.39
CA VAL A 95 3.46 15.39 3.67
C VAL A 95 3.07 15.77 2.24
N ILE A 96 2.30 16.86 2.06
CA ILE A 96 1.92 17.35 0.72
C ILE A 96 3.17 17.62 -0.14
N SER A 97 4.18 18.34 0.42
CA SER A 97 5.42 18.62 -0.31
C SER A 97 6.19 17.35 -0.66
N LYS A 98 6.16 16.34 0.21
CA LYS A 98 6.83 15.05 -0.03
C LYS A 98 6.12 14.20 -1.08
N PHE A 99 4.80 14.28 -1.18
CA PHE A 99 4.06 13.67 -2.29
C PHE A 99 4.46 14.32 -3.62
N GLU A 100 4.52 15.66 -3.70
CA GLU A 100 4.99 16.35 -4.90
C GLU A 100 6.42 15.92 -5.27
N GLU A 101 7.31 15.73 -4.29
CA GLU A 101 8.68 15.27 -4.52
C GLU A 101 8.72 13.82 -5.02
N LEU A 102 7.90 12.91 -4.44
CA LEU A 102 7.76 11.53 -4.90
C LEU A 102 7.25 11.47 -6.34
N GLU A 103 6.15 12.16 -6.65
CA GLU A 103 5.57 12.22 -7.99
C GLU A 103 6.58 12.74 -9.03
N ASN A 104 7.34 13.78 -8.69
CA ASN A 104 8.38 14.35 -9.56
C ASN A 104 9.59 13.42 -9.72
N SER A 105 9.81 12.45 -8.84
CA SER A 105 10.88 11.46 -8.93
C SER A 105 10.58 10.30 -9.88
N LEU A 106 9.29 10.10 -10.22
CA LEU A 106 8.83 9.01 -11.07
C LEU A 106 9.17 9.26 -12.55
N LYS A 107 9.39 8.18 -13.31
CA LYS A 107 9.62 8.26 -14.78
C LYS A 107 8.39 8.77 -15.54
N SER A 108 7.20 8.48 -15.03
CA SER A 108 5.92 8.88 -15.61
C SER A 108 4.93 9.21 -14.51
N PRO A 109 4.13 10.25 -14.66
CA PRO A 109 3.05 10.56 -13.72
C PRO A 109 2.01 9.43 -13.61
N THR A 110 1.91 8.55 -14.60
CA THR A 110 1.01 7.40 -14.58
C THR A 110 1.53 6.21 -13.77
N GLN A 111 2.65 6.34 -13.06
CA GLN A 111 3.16 5.30 -12.17
C GLN A 111 2.57 5.37 -10.76
N ILE A 112 1.94 6.47 -10.41
CA ILE A 112 1.25 6.66 -9.15
C ILE A 112 -0.21 7.02 -9.44
N ASP A 113 -1.14 6.21 -8.94
CA ASP A 113 -2.56 6.36 -9.20
C ASP A 113 -3.40 5.54 -8.19
N ILE A 114 -4.72 5.53 -8.33
CA ILE A 114 -5.65 4.75 -7.48
C ILE A 114 -5.47 3.24 -7.71
N MET A 115 -5.31 2.83 -8.97
CA MET A 115 -5.11 1.43 -9.31
C MET A 115 -4.23 1.23 -10.52
N HIS A 116 -3.59 0.07 -10.57
CA HIS A 116 -2.73 -0.37 -11.66
C HIS A 116 -3.04 -1.79 -12.10
N ARG A 117 -2.61 -2.14 -13.31
CA ARG A 117 -2.66 -3.50 -13.86
C ARG A 117 -1.31 -3.94 -14.37
N ILE A 118 -0.96 -5.19 -14.09
CA ILE A 118 0.11 -5.91 -14.79
C ILE A 118 -0.48 -7.25 -15.23
N ASP A 119 -0.59 -7.48 -16.51
CA ASP A 119 -1.19 -8.66 -17.12
C ASP A 119 -2.60 -8.98 -16.53
N ASN A 120 -2.74 -10.04 -15.75
CA ASN A 120 -4.00 -10.49 -15.15
C ASN A 120 -4.13 -10.11 -13.66
N VAL A 121 -3.25 -9.22 -13.16
CA VAL A 121 -3.28 -8.79 -11.76
C VAL A 121 -3.57 -7.29 -11.68
N LEU A 122 -4.56 -6.95 -10.86
CA LEU A 122 -4.91 -5.58 -10.49
C LEU A 122 -4.32 -5.28 -9.11
N PHE A 123 -3.80 -4.09 -8.95
CA PHE A 123 -3.27 -3.57 -7.71
C PHE A 123 -4.03 -2.31 -7.33
N SER A 124 -4.56 -2.23 -6.13
CA SER A 124 -5.21 -1.05 -5.56
C SER A 124 -5.18 -1.17 -4.04
N HIS A 125 -5.46 -0.09 -3.33
CA HIS A 125 -5.42 -0.12 -1.89
C HIS A 125 -6.55 -0.97 -1.29
N GLY A 126 -7.82 -0.76 -1.71
CA GLY A 126 -9.00 -1.47 -1.17
C GLY A 126 -9.56 -2.59 -2.06
N GLY A 127 -9.45 -2.50 -3.36
CA GLY A 127 -10.01 -3.46 -4.33
C GLY A 127 -11.19 -2.92 -5.13
N LEU A 128 -11.40 -3.49 -6.31
CA LEU A 128 -12.43 -3.05 -7.25
C LEU A 128 -13.63 -4.00 -7.24
N THR A 129 -14.81 -3.45 -6.99
CA THR A 129 -16.10 -4.18 -7.03
C THR A 129 -16.90 -3.82 -8.27
N ALA A 130 -17.76 -4.74 -8.71
CA ALA A 130 -18.74 -4.45 -9.75
C ALA A 130 -19.75 -3.40 -9.28
N ASP A 131 -20.06 -3.37 -7.98
CA ASP A 131 -20.99 -2.41 -7.40
C ASP A 131 -20.46 -0.96 -7.48
N PHE A 132 -19.16 -0.76 -7.21
CA PHE A 132 -18.53 0.55 -7.39
C PHE A 132 -18.59 1.01 -8.86
N LEU A 133 -18.30 0.12 -9.81
CA LEU A 133 -18.37 0.44 -11.24
C LEU A 133 -19.79 0.78 -11.68
N LYS A 134 -20.81 0.04 -11.25
CA LYS A 134 -22.23 0.37 -11.53
C LYS A 134 -22.61 1.76 -11.04
N TRP A 135 -22.04 2.16 -9.91
CA TRP A 135 -22.29 3.49 -9.36
C TRP A 135 -21.51 4.58 -10.09
N LEU A 136 -20.27 4.29 -10.54
CA LEU A 136 -19.46 5.23 -11.33
C LEU A 136 -20.02 5.40 -12.74
N ASP A 137 -20.14 4.29 -13.48
CA ASP A 137 -20.77 4.18 -14.81
C ASP A 137 -21.01 2.68 -15.11
N GLU A 138 -22.27 2.26 -15.26
CA GLU A 138 -22.64 0.86 -15.48
C GLU A 138 -22.02 0.26 -16.77
N ASP A 139 -21.77 1.07 -17.79
CA ASP A 139 -21.17 0.63 -19.05
C ASP A 139 -19.72 0.11 -18.84
N LEU A 140 -19.06 0.49 -17.75
CA LEU A 140 -17.71 0.01 -17.40
C LEU A 140 -17.68 -1.49 -17.09
N LEU A 141 -18.80 -2.11 -16.72
CA LEU A 141 -18.83 -3.54 -16.45
C LEU A 141 -18.45 -4.38 -17.67
N ASP A 142 -18.77 -3.91 -18.88
CA ASP A 142 -18.49 -4.60 -20.15
C ASP A 142 -17.34 -3.94 -20.94
N ALA A 143 -16.77 -2.83 -20.45
CA ALA A 143 -15.70 -2.10 -21.12
C ALA A 143 -14.36 -2.86 -21.13
N GLU A 144 -13.44 -2.47 -21.99
CA GLU A 144 -12.07 -2.96 -21.95
C GLU A 144 -11.38 -2.56 -20.63
N ILE A 145 -10.53 -3.42 -20.11
CA ILE A 145 -9.94 -3.24 -18.78
C ILE A 145 -9.16 -1.94 -18.64
N ASP A 146 -8.48 -1.50 -19.68
CA ASP A 146 -7.70 -0.27 -19.64
C ASP A 146 -8.63 0.96 -19.56
N ASP A 147 -9.83 0.91 -20.17
CA ASP A 147 -10.85 1.94 -20.05
C ASP A 147 -11.44 1.98 -18.64
N VAL A 148 -11.65 0.80 -18.04
CA VAL A 148 -12.11 0.69 -16.63
C VAL A 148 -11.09 1.33 -15.70
N ILE A 149 -9.81 0.99 -15.84
CA ILE A 149 -8.74 1.55 -15.00
C ILE A 149 -8.64 3.05 -15.18
N ALA A 150 -8.69 3.55 -16.42
CA ALA A 150 -8.68 4.98 -16.70
C ALA A 150 -9.86 5.70 -16.03
N ALA A 151 -11.08 5.14 -16.14
CA ALA A 151 -12.27 5.73 -15.53
C ALA A 151 -12.20 5.75 -14.00
N VAL A 152 -11.64 4.71 -13.38
CA VAL A 152 -11.43 4.65 -11.92
C VAL A 152 -10.41 5.70 -11.49
N ASN A 153 -9.29 5.81 -12.19
CA ASN A 153 -8.20 6.75 -11.88
C ASN A 153 -8.61 8.21 -12.11
N ASP A 154 -9.49 8.46 -13.09
CA ASP A 154 -10.05 9.79 -13.38
C ASP A 154 -11.30 10.15 -12.53
N ALA A 155 -11.76 9.22 -11.66
CA ALA A 155 -12.94 9.46 -10.84
C ALA A 155 -12.74 10.63 -9.86
N SER A 156 -13.80 11.38 -9.60
CA SER A 156 -13.72 12.52 -8.68
C SER A 156 -13.38 12.06 -7.24
N HIS A 157 -12.76 12.95 -6.48
CA HIS A 157 -12.42 12.69 -5.07
C HIS A 157 -13.65 12.28 -4.24
N ASP A 158 -14.85 12.82 -4.54
CA ASP A 158 -16.07 12.45 -3.82
C ASP A 158 -16.54 11.03 -4.15
N PHE A 159 -16.30 10.54 -5.36
CA PHE A 159 -16.53 9.14 -5.73
C PHE A 159 -15.53 8.20 -5.08
N LEU A 160 -14.26 8.61 -5.02
CA LEU A 160 -13.19 7.80 -4.45
C LEU A 160 -13.20 7.80 -2.91
N TRP A 161 -13.69 8.88 -2.28
CA TRP A 161 -13.84 8.94 -0.82
C TRP A 161 -15.15 8.28 -0.35
N ASN A 162 -15.23 6.98 -0.57
CA ASN A 162 -16.42 6.18 -0.33
C ASN A 162 -16.03 4.74 0.02
N ASP A 163 -16.72 4.11 0.97
CA ASP A 163 -16.42 2.78 1.51
C ASP A 163 -16.42 1.65 0.44
N GLU A 164 -17.04 1.86 -0.71
CA GLU A 164 -17.08 0.87 -1.81
C GLU A 164 -16.00 1.11 -2.87
N SER A 165 -15.22 2.19 -2.75
CA SER A 165 -14.18 2.55 -3.72
C SER A 165 -12.92 1.69 -3.59
N PRO A 166 -12.05 1.67 -4.63
CA PRO A 166 -10.76 1.00 -4.55
C PRO A 166 -9.77 1.55 -3.50
N LEU A 167 -10.11 2.66 -2.84
CA LEU A 167 -9.36 3.19 -1.69
C LEU A 167 -9.85 2.61 -0.36
N TRP A 168 -11.13 2.22 -0.25
CA TRP A 168 -11.78 1.98 1.03
C TRP A 168 -12.39 0.60 1.19
N PHE A 169 -12.69 -0.10 0.09
CA PHE A 169 -13.37 -1.38 0.16
C PHE A 169 -12.58 -2.41 1.00
N ARG A 170 -13.29 -3.09 1.92
CA ARG A 170 -12.73 -4.04 2.87
C ARG A 170 -13.24 -5.46 2.59
N PRO A 171 -12.67 -6.18 1.62
CA PRO A 171 -13.14 -7.52 1.22
C PRO A 171 -13.08 -8.56 2.35
N GLN A 172 -12.31 -8.28 3.40
CA GLN A 172 -12.18 -9.13 4.57
C GLN A 172 -13.48 -9.17 5.39
N TYR A 173 -14.21 -8.05 5.43
CA TYR A 173 -15.40 -7.86 6.25
C TYR A 173 -16.69 -7.78 5.44
N GLU A 174 -16.61 -7.32 4.20
CA GLU A 174 -17.75 -7.08 3.36
C GLU A 174 -17.88 -8.12 2.25
N THR A 175 -19.14 -8.41 1.88
CA THR A 175 -19.44 -9.25 0.73
C THR A 175 -20.02 -8.36 -0.36
N ARG A 176 -19.28 -8.22 -1.46
CA ARG A 176 -19.67 -7.49 -2.65
C ARG A 176 -19.37 -8.32 -3.88
N GLU A 177 -19.97 -7.98 -4.98
CA GLU A 177 -19.64 -8.58 -6.27
C GLU A 177 -18.27 -8.04 -6.73
N ILE A 178 -17.26 -8.91 -6.71
CA ILE A 178 -15.90 -8.56 -7.14
C ILE A 178 -15.88 -8.40 -8.65
N PHE A 179 -15.19 -7.39 -9.16
CA PHE A 179 -15.09 -7.15 -10.59
C PHE A 179 -14.29 -8.27 -11.29
N ARG A 180 -14.93 -8.98 -12.22
CA ARG A 180 -14.38 -10.05 -13.08
C ARG A 180 -13.42 -11.01 -12.35
N PRO A 181 -13.87 -11.69 -11.28
CA PRO A 181 -13.01 -12.51 -10.41
C PRO A 181 -12.41 -13.73 -11.12
N ASP A 182 -13.05 -14.21 -12.19
CA ASP A 182 -12.54 -15.34 -12.99
C ASP A 182 -11.40 -14.92 -13.95
N THR A 183 -11.22 -13.61 -14.19
CA THR A 183 -10.25 -13.09 -15.14
C THR A 183 -9.06 -12.44 -14.42
N TYR A 184 -9.33 -11.67 -13.36
CA TYR A 184 -8.32 -10.89 -12.68
C TYR A 184 -8.15 -11.33 -11.23
N LYS A 185 -6.89 -11.42 -10.79
CA LYS A 185 -6.53 -11.36 -9.38
C LYS A 185 -6.42 -9.92 -8.94
N GLN A 186 -6.86 -9.61 -7.74
CA GLN A 186 -6.67 -8.30 -7.13
C GLN A 186 -5.77 -8.42 -5.91
N VAL A 187 -4.80 -7.55 -5.77
CA VAL A 187 -3.91 -7.48 -4.61
C VAL A 187 -4.19 -6.19 -3.88
N VAL A 188 -4.51 -6.29 -2.59
CA VAL A 188 -4.98 -5.18 -1.76
C VAL A 188 -4.27 -5.09 -0.42
N GLY A 189 -4.26 -3.89 0.16
CA GLY A 189 -3.84 -3.55 1.52
C GLY A 189 -5.00 -3.16 2.41
N HIS A 190 -4.95 -1.94 2.99
CA HIS A 190 -6.01 -1.20 3.67
C HIS A 190 -6.56 -1.82 4.96
N THR A 191 -6.72 -3.11 5.00
CA THR A 191 -7.32 -3.80 6.14
C THR A 191 -6.29 -4.70 6.80
N PRO A 192 -5.90 -4.40 8.05
CA PRO A 192 -4.95 -5.22 8.78
C PRO A 192 -5.41 -6.67 8.90
N VAL A 193 -4.53 -7.61 8.54
CA VAL A 193 -4.79 -9.05 8.61
C VAL A 193 -3.66 -9.77 9.32
N GLU A 194 -3.99 -10.83 10.07
CA GLU A 194 -2.99 -11.63 10.78
C GLU A 194 -2.08 -12.42 9.82
N LYS A 195 -2.61 -12.77 8.65
CA LYS A 195 -1.88 -13.52 7.62
C LYS A 195 -2.32 -13.07 6.25
N ILE A 196 -1.38 -13.02 5.33
CA ILE A 196 -1.70 -12.88 3.91
C ILE A 196 -2.57 -14.06 3.48
N PHE A 197 -3.71 -13.79 2.90
CA PHE A 197 -4.64 -14.81 2.43
C PHE A 197 -5.36 -14.38 1.15
N GLU A 198 -5.88 -15.37 0.44
CA GLU A 198 -6.72 -15.18 -0.73
C GLU A 198 -8.16 -15.59 -0.40
N LYS A 199 -9.11 -14.72 -0.73
CA LYS A 199 -10.54 -15.00 -0.69
C LYS A 199 -11.14 -14.60 -2.03
N GLU A 200 -11.81 -15.53 -2.70
CA GLU A 200 -12.28 -15.37 -4.07
C GLU A 200 -11.11 -15.05 -5.02
N SER A 201 -11.01 -13.85 -5.54
CA SER A 201 -9.89 -13.41 -6.39
C SER A 201 -9.04 -12.33 -5.74
N ILE A 202 -9.28 -11.99 -4.46
CA ILE A 202 -8.59 -10.93 -3.73
C ILE A 202 -7.55 -11.50 -2.78
N ILE A 203 -6.33 -10.99 -2.87
CA ILE A 203 -5.20 -11.30 -1.99
C ILE A 203 -5.00 -10.11 -1.05
N SER A 204 -5.26 -10.30 0.24
CA SER A 204 -5.09 -9.28 1.29
C SER A 204 -3.68 -9.34 1.85
N THR A 205 -2.98 -8.21 1.87
CA THR A 205 -1.54 -8.15 2.17
C THR A 205 -1.14 -7.22 3.31
N ASP A 206 -2.04 -6.43 3.90
CA ASP A 206 -1.70 -5.54 5.02
C ASP A 206 -1.42 -6.35 6.30
N VAL A 207 -0.17 -6.77 6.46
CA VAL A 207 0.33 -7.54 7.60
C VAL A 207 1.28 -6.75 8.49
N PHE A 208 1.65 -5.52 8.09
CA PHE A 208 2.59 -4.70 8.84
C PHE A 208 1.95 -3.59 9.67
N SER A 209 0.65 -3.37 9.52
CA SER A 209 -0.11 -2.48 10.39
C SER A 209 0.00 -2.90 11.85
N THR A 210 -0.12 -1.93 12.76
CA THR A 210 0.11 -2.12 14.19
C THR A 210 -1.14 -1.86 15.02
N TYR A 211 -1.20 -2.48 16.19
CA TYR A 211 -2.11 -2.05 17.25
C TYR A 211 -1.68 -0.69 17.82
N GLY A 212 -2.57 -0.02 18.53
CA GLY A 212 -2.27 1.27 19.19
C GLY A 212 -1.14 1.23 20.23
N ASP A 213 -0.67 0.05 20.61
CA ASP A 213 0.50 -0.16 21.48
C ASP A 213 1.81 -0.42 20.67
N GLY A 214 1.74 -0.35 19.35
CA GLY A 214 2.87 -0.50 18.43
C GLY A 214 3.21 -1.95 18.06
N ARG A 215 2.49 -2.95 18.60
CA ARG A 215 2.70 -4.35 18.18
C ARG A 215 2.16 -4.58 16.78
N GLN A 216 2.93 -5.22 15.92
CA GLN A 216 2.49 -5.64 14.59
C GLN A 216 1.31 -6.61 14.68
N ILE A 217 0.34 -6.46 13.76
CA ILE A 217 -0.88 -7.28 13.72
C ILE A 217 -0.60 -8.60 13.01
N GLY A 218 0.07 -8.55 11.87
CA GLY A 218 0.19 -9.68 10.97
C GLY A 218 1.54 -10.37 10.95
N GLU A 219 1.66 -11.37 10.08
CA GLU A 219 2.89 -12.10 9.82
C GLU A 219 3.94 -11.20 9.16
N SER A 220 5.23 -11.50 9.39
CA SER A 220 6.34 -10.74 8.78
C SER A 220 6.64 -11.29 7.38
N ALA A 221 5.79 -10.99 6.41
CA ALA A 221 5.95 -11.46 5.03
C ALA A 221 5.50 -10.43 4.00
N MET A 222 6.13 -10.45 2.82
CA MET A 222 5.65 -9.85 1.58
C MET A 222 5.31 -10.95 0.58
N ILE A 223 4.67 -10.62 -0.52
CA ILE A 223 4.45 -11.58 -1.61
C ILE A 223 5.18 -11.18 -2.87
N VAL A 224 5.56 -12.20 -3.65
CA VAL A 224 5.90 -12.06 -5.06
C VAL A 224 4.84 -12.80 -5.86
N ILE A 225 4.16 -12.07 -6.74
CA ILE A 225 3.09 -12.60 -7.59
C ILE A 225 3.54 -12.68 -9.04
N ASP A 226 3.22 -13.78 -9.70
CA ASP A 226 3.34 -13.91 -11.14
C ASP A 226 2.14 -13.25 -11.81
N SER A 227 2.38 -12.19 -12.59
CA SER A 227 1.33 -11.34 -13.14
C SER A 227 0.45 -12.02 -14.19
N GLU A 228 0.95 -13.06 -14.87
CA GLU A 228 0.18 -13.79 -15.88
C GLU A 228 -0.74 -14.84 -15.25
N THR A 229 -0.23 -15.55 -14.23
CA THR A 229 -0.96 -16.67 -13.62
C THR A 229 -1.70 -16.31 -12.34
N GLY A 230 -1.40 -15.18 -11.73
CA GLY A 230 -1.92 -14.77 -10.43
C GLY A 230 -1.46 -15.66 -9.25
N LYS A 231 -0.49 -16.55 -9.47
CA LYS A 231 0.09 -17.37 -8.39
C LYS A 231 1.12 -16.55 -7.62
N TYR A 232 1.11 -16.67 -6.31
CA TYR A 232 2.05 -15.94 -5.47
C TYR A 232 2.80 -16.85 -4.50
N GLU A 233 3.96 -16.38 -4.07
CA GLU A 233 4.72 -16.95 -2.97
C GLU A 233 4.92 -15.89 -1.88
N LYS A 234 4.93 -16.33 -0.62
CA LYS A 234 5.27 -15.49 0.51
C LYS A 234 6.77 -15.47 0.71
N ILE A 235 7.34 -14.29 0.89
CA ILE A 235 8.74 -14.09 1.26
C ILE A 235 8.75 -13.59 2.69
N GLU A 236 9.26 -14.42 3.61
CA GLU A 236 9.46 -13.99 5.00
C GLU A 236 10.44 -12.82 5.06
N VAL A 237 10.06 -11.78 5.79
CA VAL A 237 10.90 -10.61 6.07
C VAL A 237 10.93 -10.41 7.58
N MET A 238 12.11 -10.14 8.14
CA MET A 238 12.21 -9.84 9.56
C MET A 238 11.64 -8.44 9.81
N GLY A 239 10.66 -8.33 10.69
CA GLY A 239 10.15 -7.06 11.19
C GLY A 239 11.20 -6.35 12.06
N LYS A 240 10.97 -5.05 12.32
CA LYS A 240 11.86 -4.24 13.18
C LYS A 240 12.12 -4.87 14.55
N TRP A 241 11.13 -5.62 15.08
CA TRP A 241 11.20 -6.24 16.41
C TRP A 241 12.03 -7.54 16.48
N GLU A 242 12.30 -8.17 15.34
CA GLU A 242 13.08 -9.41 15.28
C GLU A 242 14.59 -9.16 15.06
N CYS A 243 14.99 -7.96 14.61
CA CYS A 243 16.39 -7.58 14.42
C CYS A 243 17.16 -7.28 15.71
N ASP A 244 16.47 -6.92 16.80
CA ASP A 244 17.13 -6.44 18.03
C ASP A 244 17.54 -7.52 19.01
N SER A 245 17.41 -8.81 18.68
CA SER A 245 17.84 -9.88 19.58
C SER A 245 19.36 -10.10 19.63
N ASP A 246 20.09 -9.64 18.61
CA ASP A 246 21.56 -9.83 18.54
C ASP A 246 22.39 -8.59 18.94
N GLU A 247 21.75 -7.40 19.10
CA GLU A 247 22.44 -6.18 19.56
C GLU A 247 22.08 -5.76 20.99
N ARG A 248 21.70 -6.70 21.86
CA ARG A 248 21.60 -6.40 23.28
C ARG A 248 22.98 -6.47 23.96
N THR A 249 23.80 -5.49 23.70
CA THR A 249 24.88 -5.12 24.62
C THR A 249 24.77 -3.62 24.91
N ASP A 250 24.46 -3.33 26.20
CA ASP A 250 24.70 -2.08 26.89
C ASP A 250 23.74 -0.89 26.62
N ILE A 251 22.50 -1.00 27.09
CA ILE A 251 21.81 0.23 27.57
C ILE A 251 21.80 0.17 29.09
N ALA A 252 22.68 1.00 29.66
CA ALA A 252 22.76 1.25 31.08
C ALA A 252 21.42 1.76 31.62
N ILE A 253 20.91 1.05 32.62
CA ILE A 253 19.73 1.45 33.40
C ILE A 253 20.09 2.73 34.18
N PHE A 254 19.66 3.87 33.72
CA PHE A 254 19.59 5.05 34.59
C PHE A 254 18.36 4.91 35.51
N ARG A 255 18.60 4.45 36.73
CA ARG A 255 17.67 4.59 37.84
C ARG A 255 17.75 6.03 38.32
N PHE A 256 16.67 6.76 38.23
CA PHE A 256 16.47 7.97 39.05
C PHE A 256 16.03 7.54 40.47
N ASN A 257 16.80 7.98 41.44
CA ASN A 257 16.40 8.00 42.85
C ASN A 257 15.45 9.15 43.12
#